data_80ca832e9fd9a42162dca4583c4c6605
#
_entry.id   80ca832e9fd9a42162dca4583c4c6605
#
_cell.length_a   1.000
_cell.length_b   1.000
_cell.length_c   1.000
_cell.angle_alpha   90.00
_cell.angle_beta   90.00
_cell.angle_gamma   90.00
#
_symmetry.space_group_name_H-M   'P 1'
#
loop_
_entity.id
_entity.type
_entity.pdbx_description
1 polymer ?
#
loop_
_entity_poly.entity_id
_entity_poly.type
_entity_poly.pdbx_seq_one_letter_code
_entity_poly.pdbx_strand_id
1 'polypeptide(L)'
;MRRYRDRKQNDRPPLPLRPSSGRQPPADLAAEAAVLSAVMLDPGRLDSVLDILRTPAVFFAEAHQRIYQAIVDLDSVAQRIDVTTIASKLYERELLTAIGGPPYLAELLDGTPAIGHVEAHARIVLDRYQQRQVIAAAQAVAAEGYGDVGPIEPWQHEVAKRFADIADNTPARKNELIAHYVHEAFSDLEYLNRYGTSRDATPTGHRDVDRMLAGGYAPDTLTVLAARPGMGKTSLAMQHAFHAAKVGHHVLVFSLEMPAKQLATRLICTIANVNASAVTGGYCRAEDWTTLADAASQISNLRLSLDERPAVTTAEIRSRVRRATREALAADTTLGLVIVDYLQLVTGDGDSREQEISSISRGLKAIAKEFHVPVLALSQLSRSVESRGDKRPLLSDLRESGAIEQDADNVLFIYREDYYSGDKPKNHVAEVIVAKHRAGATGQVPLRWTGHCTRFDDLDTAHDDADARRY
;
A
#
# COMPACT_ATOMS: atom_id res chain seq x y z
N MET A 1 38.77 -31.84 -40.07
CA MET A 1 37.49 -32.20 -40.70
C MET A 1 36.57 -32.84 -39.68
N ARG A 2 35.66 -32.08 -39.05
CA ARG A 2 34.57 -32.59 -38.24
C ARG A 2 33.27 -31.93 -38.73
N ARG A 3 32.37 -32.80 -39.23
CA ARG A 3 31.13 -32.44 -39.93
C ARG A 3 30.14 -31.82 -38.91
N TYR A 4 29.68 -30.60 -39.20
CA TYR A 4 28.53 -29.95 -38.61
C TYR A 4 27.30 -30.76 -39.05
N ARG A 5 26.55 -31.29 -38.07
CA ARG A 5 25.21 -31.88 -38.30
C ARG A 5 24.20 -30.76 -38.22
N ASP A 6 23.61 -30.48 -39.35
CA ASP A 6 22.38 -29.65 -39.46
C ASP A 6 21.29 -30.19 -38.56
N ARG A 7 20.91 -29.40 -37.55
CA ARG A 7 19.62 -29.55 -36.86
C ARG A 7 18.56 -28.95 -37.76
N LYS A 8 17.78 -29.78 -38.42
CA LYS A 8 16.48 -29.39 -39.03
C LYS A 8 15.62 -28.73 -37.94
N GLN A 9 15.47 -27.41 -38.06
CA GLN A 9 14.39 -26.70 -37.39
C GLN A 9 13.05 -27.32 -37.77
N ASN A 10 12.31 -27.67 -36.77
CA ASN A 10 10.94 -28.24 -36.87
C ASN A 10 10.02 -27.09 -37.25
N ASP A 11 9.92 -26.77 -38.54
CA ASP A 11 8.93 -25.87 -39.10
C ASP A 11 7.55 -26.54 -39.02
N ARG A 12 6.99 -26.57 -37.82
CA ARG A 12 5.56 -26.75 -37.69
C ARG A 12 4.94 -25.36 -37.89
N PRO A 13 4.06 -25.19 -38.89
CA PRO A 13 3.33 -23.96 -39.04
C PRO A 13 2.58 -23.66 -37.72
N PRO A 14 2.51 -22.40 -37.29
CA PRO A 14 1.74 -22.04 -36.11
C PRO A 14 0.32 -22.56 -36.26
N LEU A 15 -0.18 -23.23 -35.23
CA LEU A 15 -1.56 -23.70 -35.18
C LEU A 15 -2.47 -22.48 -35.45
N PRO A 16 -3.38 -22.56 -36.41
CA PRO A 16 -4.28 -21.46 -36.67
C PRO A 16 -5.02 -21.14 -35.38
N LEU A 17 -4.91 -19.88 -34.95
CA LEU A 17 -5.73 -19.33 -33.88
C LEU A 17 -7.18 -19.66 -34.23
N ARG A 18 -7.80 -20.61 -33.53
CA ARG A 18 -9.23 -20.81 -33.65
C ARG A 18 -9.88 -19.46 -33.31
N PRO A 19 -10.70 -18.88 -34.22
CA PRO A 19 -11.43 -17.68 -33.85
C PRO A 19 -12.16 -18.00 -32.54
N SER A 20 -11.95 -17.15 -31.53
CA SER A 20 -12.66 -17.24 -30.27
C SER A 20 -14.12 -17.52 -30.58
N SER A 21 -14.62 -18.65 -30.06
CA SER A 21 -16.00 -19.09 -30.17
C SER A 21 -16.92 -17.88 -30.34
N GLY A 22 -17.83 -17.83 -31.33
CA GLY A 22 -18.68 -16.71 -31.70
C GLY A 22 -19.60 -16.16 -30.60
N ARG A 23 -19.05 -15.96 -29.43
CA ARG A 23 -19.66 -15.30 -28.26
C ARG A 23 -19.57 -13.80 -28.49
N GLN A 24 -20.71 -13.13 -28.41
CA GLN A 24 -20.73 -11.67 -28.39
C GLN A 24 -19.98 -11.13 -27.17
N PRO A 25 -19.27 -10.00 -27.32
CA PRO A 25 -18.67 -9.32 -26.20
C PRO A 25 -19.73 -8.97 -25.14
N PRO A 26 -19.36 -8.99 -23.82
CA PRO A 26 -20.29 -8.65 -22.76
C PRO A 26 -20.85 -7.23 -22.92
N ALA A 27 -22.18 -7.11 -23.03
CA ALA A 27 -22.90 -5.83 -23.15
C ALA A 27 -24.24 -5.94 -22.45
N ASP A 28 -24.80 -4.80 -22.06
CA ASP A 28 -26.16 -4.65 -21.57
C ASP A 28 -26.76 -3.41 -22.20
N LEU A 29 -27.35 -3.60 -23.38
CA LEU A 29 -27.91 -2.50 -24.16
C LEU A 29 -29.11 -1.85 -23.46
N ALA A 30 -29.84 -2.61 -22.65
CA ALA A 30 -30.97 -2.07 -21.90
C ALA A 30 -30.48 -1.11 -20.81
N ALA A 31 -29.38 -1.46 -20.08
CA ALA A 31 -28.78 -0.58 -19.11
C ALA A 31 -28.16 0.67 -19.77
N GLU A 32 -27.53 0.53 -20.94
CA GLU A 32 -27.01 1.67 -21.71
C GLU A 32 -28.11 2.64 -22.13
N ALA A 33 -29.21 2.12 -22.67
CA ALA A 33 -30.37 2.91 -23.05
C ALA A 33 -30.99 3.63 -21.85
N ALA A 34 -31.09 2.93 -20.70
CA ALA A 34 -31.61 3.50 -19.46
C ALA A 34 -30.79 4.67 -18.95
N VAL A 35 -29.45 4.58 -19.01
CA VAL A 35 -28.57 5.70 -18.63
C VAL A 35 -28.79 6.91 -19.53
N LEU A 36 -28.79 6.71 -20.84
CA LEU A 36 -28.98 7.81 -21.81
C LEU A 36 -30.35 8.45 -21.67
N SER A 37 -31.41 7.65 -21.55
CA SER A 37 -32.78 8.12 -21.36
C SER A 37 -32.90 8.95 -20.06
N ALA A 38 -32.34 8.46 -18.94
CA ALA A 38 -32.40 9.15 -17.67
C ALA A 38 -31.72 10.52 -17.72
N VAL A 39 -30.56 10.65 -18.37
CA VAL A 39 -29.84 11.92 -18.55
C VAL A 39 -30.60 12.88 -19.49
N MET A 40 -31.23 12.37 -20.53
CA MET A 40 -32.05 13.18 -21.45
C MET A 40 -33.32 13.73 -20.79
N LEU A 41 -33.91 12.96 -19.87
CA LEU A 41 -35.12 13.35 -19.14
C LEU A 41 -34.81 14.25 -17.93
N ASP A 42 -33.71 13.98 -17.24
CA ASP A 42 -33.25 14.76 -16.08
C ASP A 42 -31.75 15.05 -16.22
N PRO A 43 -31.36 16.15 -16.87
CA PRO A 43 -29.97 16.54 -17.04
C PRO A 43 -29.17 16.71 -15.73
N GLY A 44 -29.86 16.97 -14.60
CA GLY A 44 -29.23 17.04 -13.28
C GLY A 44 -28.62 15.72 -12.80
N ARG A 45 -28.89 14.61 -13.49
CA ARG A 45 -28.27 13.31 -13.24
C ARG A 45 -26.92 13.11 -13.93
N LEU A 46 -26.56 14.01 -14.86
CA LEU A 46 -25.34 13.85 -15.65
C LEU A 46 -24.09 13.81 -14.78
N ASP A 47 -23.98 14.63 -13.77
CA ASP A 47 -22.82 14.66 -12.88
C ASP A 47 -22.59 13.29 -12.21
N SER A 48 -23.66 12.68 -11.69
CA SER A 48 -23.56 11.35 -11.05
C SER A 48 -23.23 10.24 -12.06
N VAL A 49 -23.62 10.40 -13.33
CA VAL A 49 -23.27 9.47 -14.41
C VAL A 49 -21.83 9.68 -14.86
N LEU A 50 -21.34 10.93 -14.99
CA LEU A 50 -19.95 11.25 -15.34
C LEU A 50 -18.95 10.74 -14.30
N ASP A 51 -19.33 10.75 -13.01
CA ASP A 51 -18.53 10.15 -11.94
C ASP A 51 -18.25 8.66 -12.18
N ILE A 52 -19.20 7.95 -12.78
CA ILE A 52 -19.13 6.50 -13.04
C ILE A 52 -18.61 6.24 -14.46
N LEU A 53 -19.20 6.87 -15.47
CA LEU A 53 -18.92 6.65 -16.89
C LEU A 53 -18.15 7.83 -17.49
N ARG A 54 -16.84 7.84 -17.28
CA ARG A 54 -15.95 8.96 -17.63
C ARG A 54 -15.73 9.18 -19.13
N THR A 55 -15.92 8.15 -19.92
CA THR A 55 -15.64 8.19 -21.36
C THR A 55 -16.76 7.54 -22.15
N PRO A 56 -17.09 8.02 -23.37
CA PRO A 56 -18.07 7.40 -24.24
C PRO A 56 -17.73 5.94 -24.62
N ALA A 57 -16.43 5.59 -24.61
CA ALA A 57 -15.96 4.24 -24.94
C ALA A 57 -16.49 3.15 -23.99
N VAL A 58 -17.05 3.54 -22.83
CA VAL A 58 -17.67 2.63 -21.88
C VAL A 58 -18.91 1.94 -22.45
N PHE A 59 -19.66 2.63 -23.31
CA PHE A 59 -20.81 2.05 -24.00
C PHE A 59 -20.37 1.05 -25.07
N PHE A 60 -21.13 -0.01 -25.23
CA PHE A 60 -20.88 -1.02 -26.25
C PHE A 60 -21.44 -0.61 -27.62
N ALA A 61 -22.69 -0.10 -27.65
CA ALA A 61 -23.30 0.35 -28.88
C ALA A 61 -22.65 1.65 -29.36
N GLU A 62 -22.19 1.68 -30.60
CA GLU A 62 -21.58 2.86 -31.22
C GLU A 62 -22.54 4.06 -31.24
N ALA A 63 -23.83 3.81 -31.47
CA ALA A 63 -24.87 4.82 -31.39
C ALA A 63 -24.92 5.46 -29.99
N HIS A 64 -24.86 4.65 -28.93
CA HIS A 64 -24.86 5.13 -27.54
C HIS A 64 -23.59 5.92 -27.21
N GLN A 65 -22.43 5.50 -27.69
CA GLN A 65 -21.18 6.25 -27.55
C GLN A 65 -21.29 7.67 -28.14
N ARG A 66 -21.86 7.76 -29.35
CA ARG A 66 -22.03 9.03 -30.07
C ARG A 66 -23.03 9.94 -29.35
N ILE A 67 -24.15 9.40 -28.86
CA ILE A 67 -25.16 10.14 -28.11
C ILE A 67 -24.55 10.65 -26.81
N TYR A 68 -23.85 9.78 -26.05
CA TYR A 68 -23.21 10.18 -24.80
C TYR A 68 -22.13 11.26 -25.02
N GLN A 69 -21.33 11.14 -26.08
CA GLN A 69 -20.36 12.17 -26.44
C GLN A 69 -21.06 13.53 -26.73
N ALA A 70 -22.17 13.51 -27.44
CA ALA A 70 -22.94 14.75 -27.72
C ALA A 70 -23.49 15.37 -26.43
N ILE A 71 -23.94 14.55 -25.47
CA ILE A 71 -24.38 15.00 -24.14
C ILE A 71 -23.24 15.69 -23.39
N VAL A 72 -22.05 15.05 -23.32
CA VAL A 72 -20.86 15.59 -22.65
C VAL A 72 -20.40 16.91 -23.31
N ASP A 73 -20.45 16.98 -24.64
CA ASP A 73 -20.07 18.19 -25.36
C ASP A 73 -21.04 19.37 -25.11
N LEU A 74 -22.34 19.10 -25.02
CA LEU A 74 -23.35 20.11 -24.68
C LEU A 74 -23.15 20.62 -23.25
N ASP A 75 -22.88 19.72 -22.32
CA ASP A 75 -22.60 20.09 -20.93
C ASP A 75 -21.35 20.95 -20.80
N SER A 76 -20.27 20.61 -21.52
CA SER A 76 -18.99 21.34 -21.48
C SER A 76 -19.11 22.82 -21.88
N VAL A 77 -20.15 23.18 -22.66
CA VAL A 77 -20.44 24.55 -23.10
C VAL A 77 -21.69 25.13 -22.39
N ALA A 78 -22.13 24.48 -21.32
CA ALA A 78 -23.32 24.85 -20.54
C ALA A 78 -24.61 25.05 -21.39
N GLN A 79 -24.73 24.28 -22.47
CA GLN A 79 -25.96 24.24 -23.27
C GLN A 79 -26.97 23.27 -22.66
N ARG A 80 -28.25 23.59 -22.84
CA ARG A 80 -29.33 22.73 -22.39
C ARG A 80 -29.27 21.37 -23.06
N ILE A 81 -29.41 20.31 -22.25
CA ILE A 81 -29.42 18.93 -22.71
C ILE A 81 -30.88 18.49 -22.84
N ASP A 82 -31.31 18.28 -24.06
CA ASP A 82 -32.61 17.66 -24.42
C ASP A 82 -32.48 16.97 -25.77
N VAL A 83 -33.51 16.22 -26.17
CA VAL A 83 -33.51 15.45 -27.46
C VAL A 83 -33.23 16.36 -28.65
N THR A 84 -33.77 17.57 -28.65
CA THR A 84 -33.63 18.51 -29.79
C THR A 84 -32.21 19.02 -29.92
N THR A 85 -31.59 19.40 -28.78
CA THR A 85 -30.20 19.89 -28.77
C THR A 85 -29.20 18.80 -29.08
N ILE A 86 -29.43 17.55 -28.57
CA ILE A 86 -28.63 16.38 -28.92
C ILE A 86 -28.77 16.05 -30.43
N ALA A 87 -29.99 16.05 -30.99
CA ALA A 87 -30.20 15.80 -32.40
C ALA A 87 -29.49 16.86 -33.26
N SER A 88 -29.60 18.14 -32.90
CA SER A 88 -28.90 19.25 -33.58
C SER A 88 -27.40 19.05 -33.56
N LYS A 89 -26.82 18.69 -32.37
CA LYS A 89 -25.39 18.45 -32.21
C LYS A 89 -24.90 17.28 -33.05
N LEU A 90 -25.66 16.20 -33.08
CA LEU A 90 -25.36 15.04 -33.91
C LEU A 90 -25.53 15.33 -35.42
N TYR A 91 -26.48 16.20 -35.80
CA TYR A 91 -26.66 16.64 -37.19
C TYR A 91 -25.47 17.51 -37.64
N GLU A 92 -25.02 18.46 -36.83
CA GLU A 92 -23.83 19.26 -37.10
C GLU A 92 -22.58 18.43 -37.39
N ARG A 93 -22.49 17.24 -36.77
CA ARG A 93 -21.38 16.29 -36.96
C ARG A 93 -21.62 15.23 -38.03
N GLU A 94 -22.70 15.31 -38.76
CA GLU A 94 -23.11 14.32 -39.78
C GLU A 94 -23.31 12.90 -39.19
N LEU A 95 -23.55 12.77 -37.86
CA LEU A 95 -23.70 11.51 -37.18
C LEU A 95 -25.15 11.10 -36.90
N LEU A 96 -26.12 11.99 -37.09
CA LEU A 96 -27.53 11.76 -36.76
C LEU A 96 -28.11 10.57 -37.52
N THR A 97 -27.84 10.46 -38.82
CA THR A 97 -28.30 9.31 -39.64
C THR A 97 -27.67 8.00 -39.21
N ALA A 98 -26.40 8.03 -38.80
CA ALA A 98 -25.66 6.84 -38.40
C ALA A 98 -26.12 6.24 -37.08
N ILE A 99 -26.76 7.02 -36.20
CA ILE A 99 -27.35 6.51 -34.94
C ILE A 99 -28.79 6.00 -35.11
N GLY A 100 -29.39 6.12 -36.28
CA GLY A 100 -30.82 5.75 -36.54
C GLY A 100 -31.76 6.95 -36.61
N GLY A 101 -31.26 8.18 -36.60
CA GLY A 101 -32.02 9.41 -36.75
C GLY A 101 -32.81 9.83 -35.49
N PRO A 102 -33.68 10.86 -35.64
CA PRO A 102 -34.55 11.30 -34.57
C PRO A 102 -35.50 10.22 -34.01
N PRO A 103 -35.99 9.27 -34.79
CA PRO A 103 -36.83 8.17 -34.26
C PRO A 103 -36.12 7.34 -33.19
N TYR A 104 -34.83 7.07 -33.35
CA TYR A 104 -34.06 6.31 -32.35
C TYR A 104 -33.92 7.06 -31.02
N LEU A 105 -33.73 8.37 -31.07
CA LEU A 105 -33.71 9.20 -29.85
C LEU A 105 -35.05 9.23 -29.11
N ALA A 106 -36.17 9.22 -29.89
CA ALA A 106 -37.52 9.11 -29.33
C ALA A 106 -37.74 7.71 -28.70
N GLU A 107 -37.33 6.65 -29.38
CA GLU A 107 -37.42 5.26 -28.88
C GLU A 107 -36.64 5.10 -27.54
N LEU A 108 -35.47 5.69 -27.42
CA LEU A 108 -34.70 5.68 -26.17
C LEU A 108 -35.46 6.32 -25.00
N LEU A 109 -36.26 7.37 -25.24
CA LEU A 109 -37.08 8.00 -24.23
C LEU A 109 -38.29 7.19 -23.82
N ASP A 110 -38.95 6.54 -24.79
CA ASP A 110 -40.17 5.78 -24.56
C ASP A 110 -39.90 4.43 -23.85
N GLY A 111 -38.69 3.89 -24.04
CA GLY A 111 -38.34 2.52 -23.61
C GLY A 111 -38.01 2.34 -22.14
N THR A 112 -37.79 3.42 -21.32
CA THR A 112 -37.22 3.19 -19.99
C THR A 112 -37.66 4.21 -18.93
N PRO A 113 -38.57 3.85 -18.03
CA PRO A 113 -39.06 4.78 -16.97
C PRO A 113 -38.29 4.73 -15.66
N ALA A 114 -36.98 4.56 -15.63
CA ALA A 114 -36.25 4.36 -14.34
C ALA A 114 -35.25 5.47 -14.03
N ILE A 115 -35.67 6.74 -13.98
CA ILE A 115 -34.83 7.89 -13.58
C ILE A 115 -34.23 7.70 -12.17
N GLY A 116 -34.91 6.99 -11.28
CA GLY A 116 -34.48 6.77 -9.90
C GLY A 116 -33.24 5.89 -9.71
N HIS A 117 -32.86 5.08 -10.71
CA HIS A 117 -31.81 4.07 -10.60
C HIS A 117 -30.66 4.24 -11.59
N VAL A 118 -30.45 5.45 -12.13
CA VAL A 118 -29.45 5.72 -13.16
C VAL A 118 -28.04 5.30 -12.75
N GLU A 119 -27.65 5.51 -11.50
CA GLU A 119 -26.33 5.10 -11.02
C GLU A 119 -26.16 3.57 -11.00
N ALA A 120 -27.22 2.82 -10.68
CA ALA A 120 -27.19 1.36 -10.73
C ALA A 120 -27.01 0.86 -12.17
N HIS A 121 -27.71 1.46 -13.15
CA HIS A 121 -27.55 1.14 -14.55
C HIS A 121 -26.14 1.55 -15.06
N ALA A 122 -25.64 2.71 -14.67
CA ALA A 122 -24.29 3.16 -14.99
C ALA A 122 -23.23 2.17 -14.49
N ARG A 123 -23.38 1.63 -13.29
CA ARG A 123 -22.48 0.59 -12.75
C ARG A 123 -22.55 -0.70 -13.59
N ILE A 124 -23.72 -1.15 -14.00
CA ILE A 124 -23.87 -2.31 -14.88
C ILE A 124 -23.10 -2.09 -16.21
N VAL A 125 -23.25 -0.90 -16.81
CA VAL A 125 -22.54 -0.54 -18.05
C VAL A 125 -21.02 -0.55 -17.82
N LEU A 126 -20.53 0.02 -16.71
CA LEU A 126 -19.12 0.01 -16.32
C LEU A 126 -18.58 -1.41 -16.13
N ASP A 127 -19.32 -2.27 -15.43
CA ASP A 127 -18.92 -3.67 -15.18
C ASP A 127 -18.75 -4.43 -16.50
N ARG A 128 -19.69 -4.24 -17.47
CA ARG A 128 -19.58 -4.84 -18.81
C ARG A 128 -18.40 -4.29 -19.59
N TYR A 129 -18.11 -3.01 -19.47
CA TYR A 129 -16.92 -2.41 -20.07
C TYR A 129 -15.63 -2.99 -19.49
N GLN A 130 -15.49 -3.05 -18.18
CA GLN A 130 -14.32 -3.64 -17.51
C GLN A 130 -14.14 -5.11 -17.91
N GLN A 131 -15.23 -5.87 -18.01
CA GLN A 131 -15.19 -7.25 -18.49
C GLN A 131 -14.64 -7.32 -19.92
N ARG A 132 -15.06 -6.41 -20.82
CA ARG A 132 -14.53 -6.30 -22.20
C ARG A 132 -13.03 -5.96 -22.19
N GLN A 133 -12.60 -5.03 -21.33
CA GLN A 133 -11.17 -4.65 -21.23
C GLN A 133 -10.31 -5.84 -20.80
N VAL A 134 -10.75 -6.60 -19.79
CA VAL A 134 -10.05 -7.82 -19.34
C VAL A 134 -9.97 -8.87 -20.47
N ILE A 135 -11.06 -9.08 -21.21
CA ILE A 135 -11.08 -10.02 -22.33
C ILE A 135 -10.12 -9.57 -23.44
N ALA A 136 -10.12 -8.28 -23.80
CA ALA A 136 -9.24 -7.73 -24.82
C ALA A 136 -7.76 -7.84 -24.40
N ALA A 137 -7.44 -7.51 -23.15
CA ALA A 137 -6.09 -7.66 -22.62
C ALA A 137 -5.62 -9.12 -22.63
N ALA A 138 -6.49 -10.06 -22.21
CA ALA A 138 -6.18 -11.48 -22.23
C ALA A 138 -5.92 -12.01 -23.64
N GLN A 139 -6.72 -11.56 -24.64
CA GLN A 139 -6.53 -11.91 -26.04
C GLN A 139 -5.22 -11.33 -26.60
N ALA A 140 -4.90 -10.08 -26.28
CA ALA A 140 -3.65 -9.44 -26.68
C ALA A 140 -2.44 -10.18 -26.08
N VAL A 141 -2.45 -10.47 -24.80
CA VAL A 141 -1.39 -11.24 -24.11
C VAL A 141 -1.24 -12.64 -24.69
N ALA A 142 -2.36 -13.32 -25.00
CA ALA A 142 -2.31 -14.64 -25.64
C ALA A 142 -1.68 -14.55 -27.04
N ALA A 143 -2.04 -13.54 -27.84
CA ALA A 143 -1.47 -13.33 -29.16
C ALA A 143 0.03 -13.00 -29.10
N GLU A 144 0.45 -12.13 -28.18
CA GLU A 144 1.87 -11.82 -27.93
C GLU A 144 2.66 -13.06 -27.49
N GLY A 145 2.11 -13.86 -26.57
CA GLY A 145 2.77 -15.04 -26.01
C GLY A 145 3.01 -16.19 -27.01
N TYR A 146 2.29 -16.19 -28.16
CA TYR A 146 2.57 -17.11 -29.29
C TYR A 146 3.71 -16.61 -30.18
N GLY A 147 4.17 -15.37 -30.03
CA GLY A 147 5.29 -14.77 -30.73
C GLY A 147 6.61 -14.86 -29.94
N ASP A 148 7.59 -14.10 -30.40
CA ASP A 148 8.84 -13.91 -29.67
C ASP A 148 8.66 -12.77 -28.66
N VAL A 149 8.57 -13.10 -27.38
CA VAL A 149 8.36 -12.12 -26.29
C VAL A 149 9.69 -11.61 -25.69
N GLY A 150 10.83 -12.08 -26.22
CA GLY A 150 12.13 -11.75 -25.64
C GLY A 150 12.33 -12.36 -24.24
N PRO A 151 13.05 -11.66 -23.32
CA PRO A 151 13.23 -12.15 -21.96
C PRO A 151 11.89 -12.27 -21.22
N ILE A 152 11.66 -13.44 -20.59
CA ILE A 152 10.35 -13.78 -20.01
C ILE A 152 9.94 -12.88 -18.83
N GLU A 153 10.89 -12.51 -17.96
CA GLU A 153 10.62 -11.73 -16.76
C GLU A 153 10.06 -10.31 -17.03
N PRO A 154 10.66 -9.49 -17.93
CA PRO A 154 10.10 -8.19 -18.29
C PRO A 154 8.70 -8.30 -18.92
N TRP A 155 8.49 -9.31 -19.77
CA TRP A 155 7.18 -9.52 -20.37
C TRP A 155 6.11 -9.90 -19.34
N GLN A 156 6.44 -10.79 -18.37
CA GLN A 156 5.52 -11.12 -17.27
C GLN A 156 5.17 -9.89 -16.42
N HIS A 157 6.13 -9.01 -16.18
CA HIS A 157 5.90 -7.75 -15.45
C HIS A 157 4.94 -6.82 -16.22
N GLU A 158 5.16 -6.67 -17.52
CA GLU A 158 4.29 -5.85 -18.37
C GLU A 158 2.86 -6.39 -18.45
N VAL A 159 2.70 -7.72 -18.57
CA VAL A 159 1.40 -8.37 -18.50
C VAL A 159 0.70 -8.10 -17.17
N ALA A 160 1.40 -8.29 -16.05
CA ALA A 160 0.85 -8.03 -14.73
C ALA A 160 0.42 -6.57 -14.55
N LYS A 161 1.21 -5.62 -15.07
CA LYS A 161 0.90 -4.20 -15.07
C LYS A 161 -0.38 -3.88 -15.84
N ARG A 162 -0.53 -4.41 -17.07
CA ARG A 162 -1.75 -4.21 -17.90
C ARG A 162 -3.03 -4.65 -17.17
N PHE A 163 -3.01 -5.79 -16.50
CA PHE A 163 -4.15 -6.24 -15.72
C PHE A 163 -4.37 -5.42 -14.45
N ALA A 164 -3.32 -4.95 -13.80
CA ALA A 164 -3.41 -4.05 -12.66
C ALA A 164 -4.04 -2.70 -13.08
N ASP A 165 -3.59 -2.11 -14.19
CA ASP A 165 -4.12 -0.85 -14.71
C ASP A 165 -5.63 -0.94 -15.03
N ILE A 166 -6.12 -2.10 -15.51
CA ILE A 166 -7.56 -2.34 -15.73
C ILE A 166 -8.31 -2.41 -14.39
N ALA A 167 -7.73 -3.05 -13.38
CA ALA A 167 -8.33 -3.17 -12.05
C ALA A 167 -8.34 -1.82 -11.30
N ASP A 168 -7.30 -1.00 -11.48
CA ASP A 168 -7.16 0.32 -10.84
C ASP A 168 -8.01 1.42 -11.51
N ASN A 169 -8.58 1.16 -12.71
CA ASN A 169 -9.53 2.04 -13.40
C ASN A 169 -10.94 2.03 -12.75
N THR A 170 -11.01 1.62 -11.50
CA THR A 170 -12.19 1.81 -10.64
C THR A 170 -12.44 3.31 -10.48
N PRO A 171 -13.70 3.79 -10.51
CA PRO A 171 -14.01 5.20 -10.32
C PRO A 171 -13.31 5.73 -9.07
N ALA A 172 -12.53 6.79 -9.20
CA ALA A 172 -11.89 7.42 -8.05
C ALA A 172 -12.95 7.68 -6.98
N ARG A 173 -12.58 7.49 -5.72
CA ARG A 173 -13.42 7.86 -4.56
C ARG A 173 -14.10 9.20 -4.86
N LYS A 174 -15.42 9.26 -4.68
CA LYS A 174 -16.19 10.50 -4.80
C LYS A 174 -15.46 11.58 -4.02
N ASN A 175 -15.41 12.81 -4.57
CA ASN A 175 -15.07 13.99 -3.79
C ASN A 175 -16.16 14.13 -2.73
N GLU A 176 -15.97 13.52 -1.57
CA GLU A 176 -16.92 13.61 -0.47
C GLU A 176 -16.81 15.02 0.13
N LEU A 177 -17.96 15.58 0.50
CA LEU A 177 -17.98 16.89 1.16
C LEU A 177 -17.16 16.82 2.45
N ILE A 178 -16.44 17.89 2.78
CA ILE A 178 -15.65 18.00 4.01
C ILE A 178 -16.45 17.63 5.26
N ALA A 179 -17.77 17.81 5.22
CA ALA A 179 -18.67 17.48 6.31
C ALA A 179 -18.63 15.99 6.73
N HIS A 180 -18.42 15.08 5.77
CA HIS A 180 -18.27 13.65 6.07
C HIS A 180 -16.97 13.40 6.86
N TYR A 181 -15.86 13.93 6.38
CA TYR A 181 -14.56 13.81 7.06
C TYR A 181 -14.52 14.51 8.42
N VAL A 182 -15.23 15.61 8.59
CA VAL A 182 -15.36 16.31 9.90
C VAL A 182 -16.06 15.42 10.92
N HIS A 183 -17.11 14.70 10.52
CA HIS A 183 -17.81 13.80 11.43
C HIS A 183 -16.94 12.61 11.86
N GLU A 184 -16.25 11.97 10.92
CA GLU A 184 -15.28 10.89 11.21
C GLU A 184 -14.16 11.39 12.13
N ALA A 185 -13.50 12.49 11.75
CA ALA A 185 -12.42 13.07 12.55
C ALA A 185 -12.88 13.44 13.97
N PHE A 186 -14.09 13.96 14.14
CA PHE A 186 -14.63 14.29 15.46
C PHE A 186 -14.85 13.03 16.32
N SER A 187 -15.37 11.96 15.72
CA SER A 187 -15.51 10.66 16.40
C SER A 187 -14.16 10.09 16.85
N ASP A 188 -13.13 10.22 16.01
CA ASP A 188 -11.77 9.77 16.35
C ASP A 188 -11.14 10.61 17.47
N LEU A 189 -11.38 11.92 17.46
CA LEU A 189 -10.97 12.83 18.54
C LEU A 189 -11.65 12.50 19.87
N GLU A 190 -12.96 12.19 19.86
CA GLU A 190 -13.70 11.76 21.05
C GLU A 190 -13.12 10.44 21.60
N TYR A 191 -12.80 9.49 20.71
CA TYR A 191 -12.19 8.21 21.09
C TYR A 191 -10.82 8.42 21.72
N LEU A 192 -9.95 9.22 21.05
CA LEU A 192 -8.62 9.55 21.53
C LEU A 192 -8.68 10.24 22.92
N ASN A 193 -9.60 11.19 23.10
CA ASN A 193 -9.78 11.88 24.37
C ASN A 193 -10.25 10.95 25.48
N ARG A 194 -11.08 9.96 25.16
CA ARG A 194 -11.65 9.01 26.13
C ARG A 194 -10.70 7.91 26.54
N TYR A 195 -9.90 7.40 25.58
CA TYR A 195 -9.07 6.21 25.76
C TYR A 195 -7.56 6.50 25.75
N GLY A 196 -7.15 7.71 25.41
CA GLY A 196 -5.73 8.10 25.30
C GLY A 196 -4.97 7.46 24.14
N THR A 197 -5.67 6.79 23.22
CA THR A 197 -5.10 6.10 22.06
C THR A 197 -6.01 6.23 20.84
N SER A 198 -5.44 6.24 19.64
CA SER A 198 -6.22 6.16 18.41
C SER A 198 -6.82 4.76 18.24
N ARG A 199 -8.03 4.69 17.67
CA ARG A 199 -8.76 3.44 17.41
C ARG A 199 -8.00 2.52 16.43
N ASP A 200 -7.40 3.13 15.40
CA ASP A 200 -6.85 2.41 14.26
C ASP A 200 -5.30 2.34 14.29
N ALA A 201 -4.67 2.92 15.32
CA ALA A 201 -3.23 2.87 15.44
C ALA A 201 -2.75 1.49 15.91
N THR A 202 -1.68 1.01 15.29
CA THR A 202 -1.00 -0.22 15.70
C THR A 202 0.01 0.07 16.79
N PRO A 203 -0.17 -0.45 18.01
CA PRO A 203 0.70 -0.13 19.13
C PRO A 203 2.11 -0.72 18.95
N THR A 204 3.11 0.04 19.40
CA THR A 204 4.52 -0.40 19.35
C THR A 204 4.85 -1.38 20.47
N GLY A 205 4.12 -1.32 21.59
CA GLY A 205 4.38 -2.08 22.80
C GLY A 205 5.27 -1.35 23.79
N HIS A 206 5.66 -0.10 23.50
CA HIS A 206 6.34 0.81 24.41
C HIS A 206 5.42 1.98 24.72
N ARG A 207 4.94 2.05 25.95
CA ARG A 207 3.89 2.97 26.41
C ARG A 207 4.17 4.43 26.05
N ASP A 208 5.40 4.89 26.28
CA ASP A 208 5.72 6.30 26.07
C ASP A 208 6.00 6.61 24.59
N VAL A 209 6.45 5.62 23.80
CA VAL A 209 6.50 5.72 22.33
C VAL A 209 5.09 5.80 21.77
N ASP A 210 4.19 4.94 22.24
CA ASP A 210 2.78 4.95 21.80
C ASP A 210 2.10 6.27 22.16
N ARG A 211 2.36 6.84 23.35
CA ARG A 211 1.86 8.15 23.74
C ARG A 211 2.36 9.26 22.80
N MET A 212 3.66 9.25 22.44
CA MET A 212 4.23 10.21 21.49
C MET A 212 3.65 10.09 20.08
N LEU A 213 3.24 8.89 19.69
CA LEU A 213 2.64 8.58 18.36
C LEU A 213 1.10 8.53 18.40
N ALA A 214 0.46 9.07 19.43
CA ALA A 214 -1.01 9.08 19.59
C ALA A 214 -1.65 7.68 19.52
N GLY A 215 -0.97 6.68 20.09
CA GLY A 215 -1.45 5.28 20.16
C GLY A 215 -0.59 4.28 19.40
N GLY A 216 0.43 4.71 18.69
CA GLY A 216 1.32 3.87 17.90
C GLY A 216 1.42 4.28 16.43
N TYR A 217 1.61 3.29 15.56
CA TYR A 217 1.70 3.54 14.12
C TYR A 217 0.31 3.74 13.52
N ALA A 218 0.01 4.95 13.04
CA ALA A 218 -1.24 5.25 12.38
C ALA A 218 -1.32 4.61 10.98
N PRO A 219 -2.49 4.15 10.51
CA PRO A 219 -2.67 3.71 9.14
C PRO A 219 -2.34 4.84 8.16
N ASP A 220 -2.12 4.49 6.90
CA ASP A 220 -1.75 5.44 5.84
C ASP A 220 -0.42 6.18 6.05
N THR A 221 0.37 5.83 7.06
CA THR A 221 1.63 6.52 7.38
C THR A 221 2.87 5.73 7.00
N LEU A 222 3.90 6.45 6.59
CA LEU A 222 5.26 5.96 6.46
C LEU A 222 6.07 6.46 7.66
N THR A 223 6.49 5.54 8.50
CA THR A 223 7.41 5.80 9.61
C THR A 223 8.80 5.29 9.25
N VAL A 224 9.81 6.12 9.42
CA VAL A 224 11.21 5.72 9.22
C VAL A 224 11.90 5.60 10.57
N LEU A 225 12.40 4.41 10.87
CA LEU A 225 13.24 4.15 12.05
C LEU A 225 14.71 4.05 11.62
N ALA A 226 15.54 5.00 12.03
CA ALA A 226 16.92 5.02 11.61
C ALA A 226 17.90 4.97 12.80
N ALA A 227 19.03 4.32 12.56
CA ALA A 227 20.10 4.19 13.57
C ALA A 227 21.44 3.89 12.91
N ARG A 228 22.52 4.09 13.66
CA ARG A 228 23.82 3.54 13.31
C ARG A 228 23.83 2.01 13.52
N PRO A 229 24.70 1.27 12.80
CA PRO A 229 24.86 -0.17 13.01
C PRO A 229 25.12 -0.51 14.48
N GLY A 230 24.55 -1.59 14.99
CA GLY A 230 24.73 -2.04 16.38
C GLY A 230 23.89 -1.30 17.45
N MET A 231 23.10 -0.29 17.07
CA MET A 231 22.21 0.43 18.01
C MET A 231 20.95 -0.35 18.38
N GLY A 232 20.59 -1.41 17.63
CA GLY A 232 19.43 -2.25 17.93
C GLY A 232 18.20 -1.98 17.07
N LYS A 233 18.34 -1.32 15.89
CA LYS A 233 17.26 -0.97 14.95
C LYS A 233 16.34 -2.15 14.63
N THR A 234 16.88 -3.24 14.09
CA THR A 234 16.12 -4.46 13.76
C THR A 234 15.48 -5.09 15.00
N SER A 235 16.18 -5.05 16.17
CA SER A 235 15.65 -5.62 17.40
C SER A 235 14.43 -4.84 17.91
N LEU A 236 14.45 -3.51 17.87
CA LEU A 236 13.30 -2.68 18.25
C LEU A 236 12.12 -2.91 17.27
N ALA A 237 12.40 -2.91 15.97
CA ALA A 237 11.36 -3.16 14.97
C ALA A 237 10.70 -4.54 15.13
N MET A 238 11.48 -5.58 15.43
CA MET A 238 10.95 -6.92 15.69
C MET A 238 10.15 -7.02 17.00
N GLN A 239 10.51 -6.23 18.04
CA GLN A 239 9.69 -6.14 19.26
C GLN A 239 8.35 -5.46 18.96
N HIS A 240 8.33 -4.38 18.15
CA HIS A 240 7.08 -3.76 17.68
C HIS A 240 6.24 -4.74 16.85
N ALA A 241 6.88 -5.52 15.94
CA ALA A 241 6.22 -6.57 15.18
C ALA A 241 5.56 -7.64 16.07
N PHE A 242 6.31 -8.10 17.08
CA PHE A 242 5.81 -9.07 18.05
C PHE A 242 4.61 -8.52 18.82
N HIS A 243 4.70 -7.29 19.31
CA HIS A 243 3.61 -6.68 20.07
C HIS A 243 2.36 -6.48 19.21
N ALA A 244 2.50 -5.92 18.01
CA ALA A 244 1.40 -5.76 17.07
C ALA A 244 0.71 -7.10 16.75
N ALA A 245 1.50 -8.15 16.53
CA ALA A 245 0.95 -9.49 16.29
C ALA A 245 0.27 -10.08 17.55
N LYS A 246 0.80 -9.80 18.75
CA LYS A 246 0.22 -10.26 20.03
C LYS A 246 -1.13 -9.62 20.33
N VAL A 247 -1.38 -8.39 19.89
CA VAL A 247 -2.68 -7.73 20.02
C VAL A 247 -3.67 -8.09 18.93
N GLY A 248 -3.30 -9.00 18.02
CA GLY A 248 -4.21 -9.63 17.05
C GLY A 248 -4.03 -9.17 15.60
N HIS A 249 -3.10 -8.27 15.31
CA HIS A 249 -2.84 -7.87 13.94
C HIS A 249 -2.02 -8.92 13.17
N HIS A 250 -2.23 -8.99 11.85
CA HIS A 250 -1.26 -9.63 10.97
C HIS A 250 -0.10 -8.64 10.71
N VAL A 251 1.14 -9.11 10.83
CA VAL A 251 2.34 -8.31 10.57
C VAL A 251 3.16 -8.95 9.46
N LEU A 252 3.60 -8.13 8.49
CA LEU A 252 4.45 -8.57 7.39
C LEU A 252 5.82 -7.88 7.49
N VAL A 253 6.89 -8.67 7.55
CA VAL A 253 8.27 -8.18 7.65
C VAL A 253 9.06 -8.62 6.44
N PHE A 254 9.61 -7.67 5.70
CA PHE A 254 10.62 -7.89 4.67
C PHE A 254 12.01 -7.78 5.30
N SER A 255 12.69 -8.92 5.41
CA SER A 255 14.06 -9.00 5.91
C SER A 255 15.03 -9.16 4.77
N LEU A 256 15.60 -8.05 4.31
CA LEU A 256 16.50 -8.03 3.16
C LEU A 256 17.98 -8.19 3.57
N GLU A 257 18.30 -7.95 4.85
CA GLU A 257 19.67 -8.05 5.39
C GLU A 257 19.92 -9.40 6.06
N MET A 258 18.92 -9.94 6.75
CA MET A 258 19.11 -11.10 7.62
C MET A 258 18.21 -12.27 7.25
N PRO A 259 18.70 -13.52 7.30
CA PRO A 259 17.86 -14.70 7.15
C PRO A 259 16.75 -14.77 8.21
N ALA A 260 15.55 -15.21 7.81
CA ALA A 260 14.37 -15.32 8.68
C ALA A 260 14.64 -16.16 9.94
N LYS A 261 15.39 -17.26 9.80
CA LYS A 261 15.79 -18.11 10.92
C LYS A 261 16.60 -17.34 11.97
N GLN A 262 17.50 -16.45 11.54
CA GLN A 262 18.32 -15.65 12.46
C GLN A 262 17.49 -14.60 13.19
N LEU A 263 16.52 -13.95 12.49
CA LEU A 263 15.56 -13.04 13.13
C LEU A 263 14.69 -13.77 14.14
N ALA A 264 14.14 -14.93 13.79
CA ALA A 264 13.33 -15.75 14.69
C ALA A 264 14.13 -16.13 15.95
N THR A 265 15.39 -16.59 15.80
CA THR A 265 16.24 -16.91 16.93
C THR A 265 16.48 -15.71 17.84
N ARG A 266 16.77 -14.53 17.27
CA ARG A 266 16.94 -13.30 18.04
C ARG A 266 15.66 -12.91 18.78
N LEU A 267 14.51 -12.99 18.10
CA LEU A 267 13.21 -12.68 18.71
C LEU A 267 12.90 -13.63 19.88
N ILE A 268 13.14 -14.93 19.73
CA ILE A 268 12.98 -15.92 20.83
C ILE A 268 13.85 -15.51 22.02
N CYS A 269 15.13 -15.24 21.81
CA CYS A 269 16.04 -14.83 22.88
C CYS A 269 15.61 -13.51 23.56
N THR A 270 15.12 -12.54 22.76
CA THR A 270 14.61 -11.26 23.25
C THR A 270 13.39 -11.45 24.15
N ILE A 271 12.41 -12.25 23.72
CA ILE A 271 11.17 -12.49 24.47
C ILE A 271 11.43 -13.34 25.71
N ALA A 272 12.28 -14.38 25.58
CA ALA A 272 12.70 -15.23 26.71
C ALA A 272 13.63 -14.52 27.71
N ASN A 273 14.18 -13.34 27.35
CA ASN A 273 15.21 -12.62 28.12
C ASN A 273 16.48 -13.48 28.37
N VAL A 274 16.85 -14.29 27.38
CA VAL A 274 18.02 -15.19 27.45
C VAL A 274 19.16 -14.66 26.60
N ASN A 275 20.38 -14.89 27.02
CA ASN A 275 21.57 -14.43 26.31
C ASN A 275 21.69 -15.07 24.92
N ALA A 276 21.51 -14.27 23.87
CA ALA A 276 21.54 -14.72 22.49
C ALA A 276 22.88 -15.35 22.09
N SER A 277 24.01 -14.82 22.62
CA SER A 277 25.35 -15.38 22.33
C SER A 277 25.55 -16.74 23.02
N ALA A 278 24.99 -16.96 24.21
CA ALA A 278 25.04 -18.24 24.88
C ALA A 278 24.22 -19.31 24.11
N VAL A 279 23.03 -18.93 23.63
CA VAL A 279 22.17 -19.82 22.82
C VAL A 279 22.86 -20.21 21.53
N THR A 280 23.39 -19.24 20.77
CA THR A 280 24.05 -19.50 19.48
C THR A 280 25.40 -20.21 19.63
N GLY A 281 26.10 -20.00 20.77
CA GLY A 281 27.34 -20.67 21.10
C GLY A 281 27.17 -22.06 21.69
N GLY A 282 25.94 -22.51 21.97
CA GLY A 282 25.67 -23.82 22.56
C GLY A 282 25.93 -23.92 24.07
N TYR A 283 26.03 -22.79 24.76
CA TYR A 283 26.28 -22.72 26.22
C TYR A 283 25.04 -22.32 27.02
N CYS A 284 23.86 -22.64 26.51
CA CYS A 284 22.57 -22.34 27.14
C CYS A 284 22.39 -23.19 28.41
N ARG A 285 21.91 -22.60 29.49
CA ARG A 285 21.61 -23.32 30.73
C ARG A 285 20.37 -24.18 30.58
N ALA A 286 20.27 -25.27 31.34
CA ALA A 286 19.10 -26.12 31.29
C ALA A 286 17.79 -25.38 31.67
N GLU A 287 17.84 -24.45 32.60
CA GLU A 287 16.73 -23.62 33.04
C GLU A 287 16.24 -22.64 31.95
N ASP A 288 17.13 -22.15 31.10
CA ASP A 288 16.80 -21.22 30.03
C ASP A 288 15.98 -21.88 28.91
N TRP A 289 16.06 -23.21 28.75
CA TRP A 289 15.33 -23.93 27.71
C TRP A 289 13.81 -23.89 27.88
N THR A 290 13.32 -23.84 29.12
CA THR A 290 11.89 -23.72 29.41
C THR A 290 11.38 -22.36 28.93
N THR A 291 12.08 -21.27 29.28
CA THR A 291 11.70 -19.91 28.87
C THR A 291 11.83 -19.70 27.36
N LEU A 292 12.83 -20.33 26.73
CA LEU A 292 12.96 -20.33 25.27
C LEU A 292 11.83 -21.08 24.58
N ALA A 293 11.41 -22.23 25.13
CA ALA A 293 10.29 -23.01 24.59
C ALA A 293 8.96 -22.26 24.71
N ASP A 294 8.73 -21.60 25.86
CA ASP A 294 7.54 -20.79 26.07
C ASP A 294 7.49 -19.60 25.11
N ALA A 295 8.62 -18.89 24.93
CA ALA A 295 8.73 -17.80 23.97
C ALA A 295 8.51 -18.27 22.54
N ALA A 296 9.10 -19.43 22.16
CA ALA A 296 8.91 -20.01 20.83
C ALA A 296 7.44 -20.40 20.60
N SER A 297 6.77 -20.97 21.59
CA SER A 297 5.34 -21.28 21.53
C SER A 297 4.49 -20.04 21.35
N GLN A 298 4.76 -18.97 22.11
CA GLN A 298 4.06 -17.69 21.96
C GLN A 298 4.21 -17.14 20.54
N ILE A 299 5.45 -17.07 20.02
CA ILE A 299 5.74 -16.52 18.70
C ILE A 299 5.10 -17.34 17.58
N SER A 300 5.11 -18.69 17.71
CA SER A 300 4.57 -19.60 16.69
C SER A 300 3.05 -19.45 16.49
N ASN A 301 2.34 -18.97 17.50
CA ASN A 301 0.89 -18.73 17.43
C ASN A 301 0.51 -17.35 16.88
N LEU A 302 1.50 -16.51 16.60
CA LEU A 302 1.27 -15.15 16.08
C LEU A 302 1.17 -15.13 14.55
N ARG A 303 0.41 -14.17 14.04
CA ARG A 303 0.34 -13.86 12.61
C ARG A 303 1.47 -12.93 12.22
N LEU A 304 2.70 -13.43 12.28
CA LEU A 304 3.93 -12.72 11.92
C LEU A 304 4.59 -13.41 10.73
N SER A 305 4.48 -12.79 9.56
CA SER A 305 5.03 -13.30 8.29
C SER A 305 6.38 -12.67 7.99
N LEU A 306 7.37 -13.49 7.65
CA LEU A 306 8.71 -13.04 7.23
C LEU A 306 8.93 -13.35 5.75
N ASP A 307 9.38 -12.35 4.98
CA ASP A 307 9.87 -12.50 3.60
C ASP A 307 11.37 -12.19 3.58
N GLU A 308 12.20 -13.19 3.25
CA GLU A 308 13.68 -13.10 3.35
C GLU A 308 14.40 -12.97 1.99
N ARG A 309 13.71 -12.52 0.95
CA ARG A 309 14.33 -12.37 -0.36
C ARG A 309 15.40 -11.26 -0.34
N PRO A 310 16.56 -11.51 -0.96
CA PRO A 310 17.72 -10.60 -0.85
C PRO A 310 17.58 -9.28 -1.60
N ALA A 311 16.66 -9.22 -2.56
CA ALA A 311 16.36 -8.01 -3.33
C ALA A 311 14.88 -8.01 -3.68
N VAL A 312 14.20 -6.89 -3.45
CA VAL A 312 12.78 -6.70 -3.79
C VAL A 312 12.57 -5.31 -4.35
N THR A 313 11.69 -5.21 -5.32
CA THR A 313 11.20 -3.94 -5.86
C THR A 313 9.97 -3.45 -5.07
N THR A 314 9.66 -2.16 -5.18
CA THR A 314 8.42 -1.61 -4.60
C THR A 314 7.17 -2.27 -5.15
N ALA A 315 7.18 -2.72 -6.42
CA ALA A 315 6.08 -3.47 -7.04
C ALA A 315 5.88 -4.84 -6.40
N GLU A 316 6.97 -5.55 -6.07
CA GLU A 316 6.90 -6.85 -5.38
C GLU A 316 6.43 -6.69 -3.93
N ILE A 317 6.91 -5.65 -3.21
CA ILE A 317 6.41 -5.30 -1.88
C ILE A 317 4.90 -5.07 -1.95
N ARG A 318 4.42 -4.24 -2.90
CA ARG A 318 2.98 -3.99 -3.13
C ARG A 318 2.20 -5.28 -3.36
N SER A 319 2.71 -6.19 -4.20
CA SER A 319 2.07 -7.49 -4.47
C SER A 319 1.94 -8.36 -3.22
N ARG A 320 2.99 -8.40 -2.38
CA ARG A 320 2.99 -9.15 -1.12
C ARG A 320 2.08 -8.54 -0.07
N VAL A 321 2.08 -7.22 0.07
CA VAL A 321 1.15 -6.49 0.95
C VAL A 321 -0.29 -6.77 0.56
N ARG A 322 -0.63 -6.70 -0.74
CA ARG A 322 -1.96 -7.06 -1.27
C ARG A 322 -2.36 -8.49 -0.89
N ARG A 323 -1.44 -9.44 -1.00
CA ARG A 323 -1.68 -10.82 -0.60
C ARG A 323 -1.91 -10.94 0.90
N ALA A 324 -1.03 -10.35 1.73
CA ALA A 324 -1.15 -10.38 3.18
C ALA A 324 -2.44 -9.72 3.68
N THR A 325 -2.88 -8.63 3.04
CA THR A 325 -4.18 -7.98 3.33
C THR A 325 -5.35 -8.93 3.08
N ARG A 326 -5.33 -9.68 1.96
CA ARG A 326 -6.38 -10.69 1.68
C ARG A 326 -6.35 -11.85 2.67
N GLU A 327 -5.17 -12.33 3.04
CA GLU A 327 -4.99 -13.40 4.02
C GLU A 327 -5.45 -12.96 5.41
N ALA A 328 -5.18 -11.71 5.81
CA ALA A 328 -5.68 -11.12 7.04
C ALA A 328 -7.21 -11.04 7.05
N LEU A 329 -7.80 -10.49 5.99
CA LEU A 329 -9.26 -10.37 5.85
C LEU A 329 -9.95 -11.73 5.88
N ALA A 330 -9.40 -12.74 5.19
CA ALA A 330 -9.93 -14.11 5.19
C ALA A 330 -9.88 -14.78 6.58
N ALA A 331 -9.05 -14.26 7.47
CA ALA A 331 -8.85 -14.72 8.84
C ALA A 331 -9.52 -13.82 9.88
N ASP A 332 -10.41 -12.93 9.45
CA ASP A 332 -11.12 -11.94 10.29
C ASP A 332 -10.18 -11.09 11.14
N THR A 333 -9.05 -10.68 10.53
CA THR A 333 -8.06 -9.80 11.14
C THR A 333 -7.67 -8.68 10.18
N THR A 334 -6.84 -7.75 10.65
CA THR A 334 -6.29 -6.66 9.83
C THR A 334 -4.79 -6.83 9.63
N LEU A 335 -4.27 -6.42 8.47
CA LEU A 335 -2.83 -6.22 8.29
C LEU A 335 -2.47 -4.92 9.03
N GLY A 336 -1.92 -5.04 10.25
CA GLY A 336 -1.68 -3.89 11.12
C GLY A 336 -0.30 -3.25 10.97
N LEU A 337 0.68 -3.95 10.39
CA LEU A 337 2.02 -3.38 10.22
C LEU A 337 2.78 -4.06 9.09
N VAL A 338 3.44 -3.25 8.27
CA VAL A 338 4.43 -3.71 7.28
C VAL A 338 5.80 -3.15 7.66
N ILE A 339 6.80 -4.01 7.81
CA ILE A 339 8.18 -3.62 8.13
C ILE A 339 9.10 -3.92 6.95
N VAL A 340 9.99 -3.00 6.61
CA VAL A 340 11.01 -3.17 5.56
C VAL A 340 12.39 -2.95 6.16
N ASP A 341 13.18 -4.01 6.31
CA ASP A 341 14.55 -3.97 6.88
C ASP A 341 15.58 -4.34 5.82
N TYR A 342 16.26 -3.37 5.22
CA TYR A 342 16.19 -1.93 5.32
C TYR A 342 16.09 -1.29 3.92
N LEU A 343 15.65 -0.03 3.90
CA LEU A 343 15.31 0.75 2.69
C LEU A 343 16.36 0.69 1.58
N GLN A 344 17.64 0.78 1.93
CA GLN A 344 18.73 0.83 0.97
C GLN A 344 19.01 -0.49 0.23
N LEU A 345 18.35 -1.59 0.61
CA LEU A 345 18.40 -2.88 -0.10
C LEU A 345 17.20 -3.10 -1.04
N VAL A 346 16.20 -2.23 -0.98
CA VAL A 346 15.10 -2.24 -1.96
C VAL A 346 15.62 -1.69 -3.28
N THR A 347 15.23 -2.33 -4.39
CA THR A 347 15.55 -1.86 -5.73
C THR A 347 14.50 -0.83 -6.18
N GLY A 348 14.95 0.36 -6.53
CA GLY A 348 14.12 1.45 -7.03
C GLY A 348 14.52 1.88 -8.42
N ASP A 349 13.70 2.73 -9.05
CA ASP A 349 13.99 3.32 -10.35
C ASP A 349 14.71 4.66 -10.15
N GLY A 350 15.82 4.87 -10.87
CA GLY A 350 16.55 6.14 -10.87
C GLY A 350 17.97 6.02 -11.41
N ASP A 351 18.48 7.10 -12.03
CA ASP A 351 19.84 7.18 -12.57
C ASP A 351 20.89 7.48 -11.48
N SER A 352 20.45 7.87 -10.30
CA SER A 352 21.31 8.13 -9.14
C SER A 352 20.74 7.47 -7.88
N ARG A 353 21.62 7.20 -6.92
CA ARG A 353 21.22 6.59 -5.63
C ARG A 353 20.16 7.42 -4.88
N GLU A 354 20.25 8.73 -4.97
CA GLU A 354 19.29 9.65 -4.37
C GLU A 354 17.91 9.53 -5.04
N GLN A 355 17.85 9.45 -6.37
CA GLN A 355 16.62 9.25 -7.13
C GLN A 355 16.00 7.88 -6.82
N GLU A 356 16.81 6.83 -6.76
CA GLU A 356 16.38 5.48 -6.41
C GLU A 356 15.72 5.46 -5.02
N ILE A 357 16.37 6.02 -4.00
CA ILE A 357 15.82 6.10 -2.65
C ILE A 357 14.55 6.96 -2.60
N SER A 358 14.49 8.03 -3.37
CA SER A 358 13.29 8.86 -3.52
C SER A 358 12.13 8.08 -4.14
N SER A 359 12.40 7.27 -5.17
CA SER A 359 11.40 6.40 -5.79
C SER A 359 10.87 5.36 -4.79
N ILE A 360 11.76 4.73 -4.02
CA ILE A 360 11.41 3.75 -2.99
C ILE A 360 10.55 4.38 -1.90
N SER A 361 10.96 5.54 -1.37
CA SER A 361 10.24 6.25 -0.31
C SER A 361 8.81 6.59 -0.72
N ARG A 362 8.63 7.18 -1.92
CA ARG A 362 7.32 7.46 -2.49
C ARG A 362 6.50 6.20 -2.74
N GLY A 363 7.14 5.13 -3.22
CA GLY A 363 6.50 3.84 -3.42
C GLY A 363 5.96 3.23 -2.13
N LEU A 364 6.74 3.25 -1.04
CA LEU A 364 6.30 2.77 0.27
C LEU A 364 5.19 3.63 0.87
N LYS A 365 5.25 4.97 0.70
CA LYS A 365 4.16 5.85 1.12
C LYS A 365 2.87 5.60 0.32
N ALA A 366 2.98 5.32 -0.98
CA ALA A 366 1.84 4.94 -1.80
C ALA A 366 1.21 3.62 -1.34
N ILE A 367 2.04 2.61 -1.00
CA ILE A 367 1.59 1.32 -0.45
C ILE A 367 0.85 1.54 0.87
N ALA A 368 1.38 2.35 1.80
CA ALA A 368 0.71 2.66 3.06
C ALA A 368 -0.71 3.18 2.82
N LYS A 369 -0.88 4.15 1.91
CA LYS A 369 -2.17 4.75 1.56
C LYS A 369 -3.11 3.80 0.80
N GLU A 370 -2.58 2.98 -0.12
CA GLU A 370 -3.39 2.07 -0.94
C GLU A 370 -4.05 0.98 -0.09
N PHE A 371 -3.32 0.45 0.89
CA PHE A 371 -3.78 -0.67 1.72
C PHE A 371 -4.24 -0.24 3.12
N HIS A 372 -4.26 1.06 3.43
CA HIS A 372 -4.63 1.59 4.75
C HIS A 372 -3.84 0.91 5.89
N VAL A 373 -2.52 0.76 5.71
CA VAL A 373 -1.64 0.09 6.65
C VAL A 373 -0.44 0.98 7.00
N PRO A 374 0.02 1.00 8.27
CA PRO A 374 1.28 1.65 8.60
C PRO A 374 2.46 0.88 8.01
N VAL A 375 3.40 1.62 7.44
CA VAL A 375 4.67 1.08 6.93
C VAL A 375 5.81 1.60 7.78
N LEU A 376 6.57 0.69 8.40
CA LEU A 376 7.80 0.99 9.14
C LEU A 376 9.00 0.62 8.28
N ALA A 377 9.69 1.63 7.74
CA ALA A 377 10.89 1.43 6.96
C ALA A 377 12.14 1.68 7.81
N LEU A 378 13.04 0.71 7.84
CA LEU A 378 14.29 0.84 8.57
C LEU A 378 15.34 1.50 7.67
N SER A 379 16.16 2.40 8.24
CA SER A 379 17.21 3.11 7.51
C SER A 379 18.51 3.16 8.30
N GLN A 380 19.62 3.20 7.59
CA GLN A 380 20.94 3.37 8.20
C GLN A 380 21.36 4.84 8.14
N LEU A 381 21.86 5.36 9.26
CA LEU A 381 22.36 6.73 9.35
C LEU A 381 23.78 6.87 8.76
N SER A 382 24.06 8.07 8.25
CA SER A 382 25.39 8.47 7.80
C SER A 382 26.46 8.33 8.90
N ARG A 383 27.71 8.06 8.49
CA ARG A 383 28.85 8.03 9.41
C ARG A 383 29.19 9.42 9.96
N SER A 384 28.71 10.50 9.36
CA SER A 384 28.95 11.88 9.82
C SER A 384 28.47 12.15 11.25
N VAL A 385 27.46 11.41 11.74
CA VAL A 385 27.01 11.45 13.14
C VAL A 385 28.16 11.21 14.13
N GLU A 386 29.07 10.28 13.80
CA GLU A 386 30.18 9.87 14.71
C GLU A 386 31.27 10.91 14.83
N SER A 387 31.39 11.85 13.89
CA SER A 387 32.39 12.91 13.88
C SER A 387 31.98 14.16 14.71
N ARG A 388 30.70 14.23 15.11
CA ARG A 388 30.20 15.35 15.91
C ARG A 388 30.49 15.17 17.40
N GLY A 389 30.57 16.27 18.14
CA GLY A 389 30.67 16.26 19.59
C GLY A 389 29.42 15.68 20.26
N ASP A 390 28.24 16.13 19.86
CA ASP A 390 26.97 15.48 20.16
C ASP A 390 26.63 14.49 19.06
N LYS A 391 26.58 13.23 19.43
CA LYS A 391 26.32 12.12 18.51
C LYS A 391 24.84 11.72 18.43
N ARG A 392 23.92 12.54 18.99
CA ARG A 392 22.49 12.36 18.78
C ARG A 392 22.14 12.62 17.32
N PRO A 393 21.40 11.70 16.69
CA PRO A 393 21.03 11.85 15.29
C PRO A 393 20.13 13.06 15.03
N LEU A 394 20.30 13.66 13.85
CA LEU A 394 19.47 14.73 13.31
C LEU A 394 18.87 14.29 11.97
N LEU A 395 17.83 14.97 11.50
CA LEU A 395 17.20 14.67 10.20
C LEU A 395 18.20 14.72 9.04
N SER A 396 19.17 15.64 9.09
CA SER A 396 20.26 15.75 8.10
C SER A 396 21.19 14.52 8.04
N ASP A 397 21.14 13.62 9.02
CA ASP A 397 21.94 12.40 9.04
C ASP A 397 21.29 11.23 8.29
N LEU A 398 20.05 11.38 7.86
CA LEU A 398 19.41 10.52 6.88
C LEU A 398 20.04 10.79 5.50
N ARG A 399 21.28 10.34 5.29
CA ARG A 399 22.10 10.62 4.12
C ARG A 399 21.48 10.06 2.85
N GLU A 400 21.68 10.76 1.72
CA GLU A 400 21.18 10.42 0.38
C GLU A 400 19.64 10.44 0.26
N SER A 401 18.94 11.12 1.17
CA SER A 401 17.51 10.97 1.34
C SER A 401 16.80 12.21 1.85
N GLY A 402 17.09 13.39 1.32
CA GLY A 402 16.20 14.55 1.49
C GLY A 402 14.73 14.19 1.17
N ALA A 403 14.54 13.24 0.25
CA ALA A 403 13.25 12.70 -0.11
C ALA A 403 12.60 11.87 1.03
N ILE A 404 13.37 11.02 1.75
CA ILE A 404 12.82 10.27 2.89
C ILE A 404 12.31 11.23 3.96
N GLU A 405 13.06 12.30 4.23
CA GLU A 405 12.62 13.32 5.18
C GLU A 405 11.31 13.97 4.74
N GLN A 406 11.12 14.24 3.44
CA GLN A 406 9.90 14.85 2.93
C GLN A 406 8.71 13.89 2.93
N ASP A 407 8.90 12.66 2.47
CA ASP A 407 7.85 11.66 2.26
C ASP A 407 7.38 11.01 3.56
N ALA A 408 8.29 10.80 4.54
CA ALA A 408 7.96 10.19 5.81
C ALA A 408 7.02 11.07 6.65
N ASP A 409 6.02 10.46 7.25
CA ASP A 409 5.14 11.13 8.22
C ASP A 409 5.80 11.21 9.60
N ASN A 410 6.53 10.15 9.97
CA ASN A 410 7.27 10.07 11.21
C ASN A 410 8.72 9.67 10.95
N VAL A 411 9.65 10.25 11.69
CA VAL A 411 11.05 9.85 11.71
C VAL A 411 11.49 9.61 13.13
N LEU A 412 11.91 8.39 13.41
CA LEU A 412 12.38 7.93 14.71
C LEU A 412 13.87 7.59 14.62
N PHE A 413 14.64 8.01 15.60
CA PHE A 413 16.03 7.62 15.73
C PHE A 413 16.24 6.81 16.99
N ILE A 414 17.17 5.86 16.95
CA ILE A 414 17.68 5.19 18.13
C ILE A 414 19.08 5.74 18.44
N TYR A 415 19.24 6.21 19.67
CA TYR A 415 20.51 6.66 20.20
C TYR A 415 20.83 5.91 21.49
N ARG A 416 22.08 5.52 21.64
CA ARG A 416 22.61 4.90 22.89
C ARG A 416 23.95 5.51 23.22
N GLU A 417 24.00 6.23 24.33
CA GLU A 417 25.22 6.85 24.80
C GLU A 417 26.29 5.80 25.16
N ASP A 418 25.88 4.68 25.74
CA ASP A 418 26.77 3.56 26.10
C ASP A 418 27.56 3.00 24.92
N TYR A 419 27.04 3.13 23.70
CA TYR A 419 27.71 2.67 22.49
C TYR A 419 28.99 3.49 22.20
N TYR A 420 29.00 4.76 22.60
CA TYR A 420 30.10 5.69 22.35
C TYR A 420 30.98 5.97 23.58
N SER A 421 30.57 5.50 24.74
CA SER A 421 31.23 5.88 26.04
C SER A 421 32.52 5.11 26.36
N GLY A 422 32.85 4.07 25.54
CA GLY A 422 34.05 3.23 25.79
C GLY A 422 34.00 2.57 27.18
N ASP A 423 35.03 2.82 28.02
CA ASP A 423 35.17 2.20 29.34
C ASP A 423 34.39 2.89 30.47
N LYS A 424 33.58 3.91 30.16
CA LYS A 424 32.75 4.55 31.19
C LYS A 424 31.63 3.60 31.66
N PRO A 425 31.14 3.80 32.91
CA PRO A 425 30.00 3.05 33.40
C PRO A 425 28.81 3.16 32.44
N LYS A 426 28.21 2.01 32.09
CA LYS A 426 27.06 1.96 31.19
C LYS A 426 25.78 2.29 31.95
N ASN A 427 24.98 3.20 31.42
CA ASN A 427 23.68 3.57 31.97
C ASN A 427 22.53 2.64 31.49
N HIS A 428 22.80 1.81 30.47
CA HIS A 428 21.83 0.90 29.88
C HIS A 428 20.55 1.59 29.38
N VAL A 429 20.64 2.85 28.99
CA VAL A 429 19.55 3.64 28.45
C VAL A 429 19.72 3.79 26.94
N ALA A 430 18.64 3.54 26.24
CA ALA A 430 18.47 3.88 24.83
C ALA A 430 17.44 5.00 24.73
N GLU A 431 17.65 5.94 23.83
CA GLU A 431 16.71 7.01 23.53
C GLU A 431 16.04 6.71 22.18
N VAL A 432 14.70 6.68 22.13
CA VAL A 432 13.95 6.78 20.88
C VAL A 432 13.61 8.25 20.67
N ILE A 433 14.24 8.86 19.68
CA ILE A 433 14.08 10.27 19.35
C ILE A 433 13.06 10.40 18.25
N VAL A 434 11.89 10.97 18.53
CA VAL A 434 10.87 11.34 17.53
C VAL A 434 11.30 12.67 16.92
N ALA A 435 12.07 12.62 15.82
CA ALA A 435 12.65 13.80 15.20
C ALA A 435 11.68 14.50 14.23
N LYS A 436 10.70 13.74 13.70
CA LYS A 436 9.61 14.26 12.88
C LYS A 436 8.33 13.51 13.24
N HIS A 437 7.25 14.26 13.44
CA HIS A 437 5.90 13.74 13.60
C HIS A 437 4.92 14.69 12.91
N ARG A 438 4.34 14.28 11.79
CA ARG A 438 3.49 15.17 10.97
C ARG A 438 2.19 15.57 11.67
N ALA A 439 1.68 14.71 12.54
CA ALA A 439 0.40 14.89 13.24
C ALA A 439 0.57 15.24 14.74
N GLY A 440 1.80 15.36 15.25
CA GLY A 440 2.02 15.54 16.67
C GLY A 440 3.36 16.20 17.04
N ALA A 441 3.69 16.14 18.31
CA ALA A 441 4.92 16.72 18.85
C ALA A 441 6.14 15.83 18.55
N THR A 442 7.31 16.45 18.51
CA THR A 442 8.62 15.78 18.54
C THR A 442 9.14 15.70 19.96
N GLY A 443 10.01 14.73 20.25
CA GLY A 443 10.56 14.55 21.58
C GLY A 443 11.47 13.33 21.69
N GLN A 444 11.77 12.93 22.93
CA GLN A 444 12.66 11.81 23.23
C GLN A 444 12.00 10.91 24.26
N VAL A 445 12.05 9.61 24.01
CA VAL A 445 11.54 8.59 24.92
C VAL A 445 12.70 7.71 25.37
N PRO A 446 13.05 7.73 26.66
CA PRO A 446 14.08 6.84 27.20
C PRO A 446 13.52 5.42 27.39
N LEU A 447 14.28 4.43 26.93
CA LEU A 447 14.00 3.01 27.12
C LEU A 447 15.18 2.33 27.83
N ARG A 448 14.93 1.26 28.58
CA ARG A 448 15.97 0.40 29.10
C ARG A 448 16.50 -0.50 28.00
N TRP A 449 17.82 -0.55 27.85
CA TRP A 449 18.50 -1.45 26.93
C TRP A 449 19.13 -2.64 27.65
N THR A 450 18.69 -3.85 27.30
CA THR A 450 19.25 -5.10 27.81
C THR A 450 20.08 -5.76 26.71
N GLY A 451 21.39 -5.52 26.71
CA GLY A 451 22.28 -5.84 25.61
C GLY A 451 22.46 -7.34 25.33
N HIS A 452 22.42 -8.20 26.35
CA HIS A 452 22.66 -9.65 26.20
C HIS A 452 21.55 -10.36 25.39
N CYS A 453 20.32 -9.85 25.42
CA CYS A 453 19.18 -10.35 24.64
C CYS A 453 18.65 -9.33 23.64
N THR A 454 19.32 -8.19 23.45
CA THR A 454 18.98 -7.11 22.52
C THR A 454 17.55 -6.56 22.70
N ARG A 455 17.12 -6.43 23.96
CA ARG A 455 15.76 -6.06 24.34
C ARG A 455 15.69 -4.59 24.76
N PHE A 456 14.61 -3.95 24.36
CA PHE A 456 14.17 -2.65 24.85
C PHE A 456 12.96 -2.82 25.76
N ASP A 457 12.94 -2.14 26.88
CA ASP A 457 11.82 -2.13 27.83
C ASP A 457 11.50 -0.69 28.21
N ASP A 458 10.27 -0.42 28.61
CA ASP A 458 9.92 0.86 29.20
C ASP A 458 10.74 1.10 30.49
N LEU A 459 11.16 2.33 30.72
CA LEU A 459 11.69 2.72 32.01
C LEU A 459 10.52 2.88 32.98
N ASP A 460 10.57 2.18 34.12
CA ASP A 460 9.64 2.41 35.23
C ASP A 460 9.89 3.80 35.83
N THR A 461 9.21 4.79 35.34
CA THR A 461 9.13 6.11 35.98
C THR A 461 8.02 6.06 37.04
N ALA A 462 8.30 5.42 38.16
CA ALA A 462 7.39 5.37 39.31
C ALA A 462 7.09 6.74 39.96
N HIS A 463 7.47 7.85 39.29
CA HIS A 463 7.35 9.20 39.84
C HIS A 463 6.56 10.20 38.99
N ASP A 464 6.09 9.85 37.75
CA ASP A 464 5.47 10.85 36.87
C ASP A 464 3.94 10.90 36.84
N ASP A 465 3.25 10.03 37.59
CA ASP A 465 1.78 10.11 37.70
C ASP A 465 1.29 11.33 38.52
N ALA A 466 2.17 12.07 39.17
CA ALA A 466 1.83 13.26 39.91
C ALA A 466 1.79 14.54 39.06
N ASP A 467 2.53 14.62 37.98
CA ASP A 467 2.58 15.81 37.10
C ASP A 467 1.63 15.76 35.87
N ALA A 468 1.16 14.59 35.46
CA ALA A 468 0.19 14.45 34.37
C ALA A 468 -1.22 14.98 34.70
N ARG A 469 -1.49 15.41 35.92
CA ARG A 469 -2.77 16.03 36.35
C ARG A 469 -2.73 17.55 36.38
N ARG A 470 -1.70 18.20 35.87
CA ARG A 470 -1.52 19.67 35.94
C ARG A 470 -1.53 20.40 34.58
N TYR A 471 -1.88 19.75 33.48
CA TYR A 471 -2.11 20.45 32.21
C TYR A 471 -3.43 20.06 31.58
#